data_13b0131791585b78788da92d1b7c616f
#
_entry.id   13b0131791585b78788da92d1b7c616f
#
_cell.length_a   1.000
_cell.length_b   1.000
_cell.length_c   1.000
_cell.angle_alpha   90.00
_cell.angle_beta   90.00
_cell.angle_gamma   90.00
#
_symmetry.space_group_name_H-M   'P 1'
#
loop_
_entity.id
_entity.type
_entity.pdbx_description
1 polymer ?
#
loop_
_entity_poly.entity_id
_entity_poly.type
_entity_poly.pdbx_seq_one_letter_code
_entity_poly.pdbx_strand_id
1 'polypeptide(L)'
;MLATIFDAPHNSSSIPTRAAAMTYSSNATGILLAAGFGTRFDPSGRHNKLLATLPDGTPVVFQSARRLLAVAAEVIAVVRPGAEKLADVLNEAGCNVIFSIDAERGMGAALAAAVRATSESDGWLVALGDMPWIEAATYEAVARALDAGAGLVAPFYQGTRGHPVGFGMAHREALAALDGDAGARGILSTHAPFIVEIDDPNVLRDVDVPSDLGQV
;
A
#
# COMPACT_ATOMS: atom_id res chain seq x y z
N MET A 1 -5.19 -27.38 74.37
CA MET A 1 -5.04 -28.09 73.08
C MET A 1 -5.23 -27.07 71.99
N LEU A 2 -4.12 -26.62 71.43
CA LEU A 2 -4.10 -25.59 70.38
C LEU A 2 -4.25 -26.27 68.99
N ALA A 3 -5.22 -25.81 68.21
CA ALA A 3 -5.34 -26.19 66.83
C ALA A 3 -4.62 -25.15 65.98
N THR A 4 -3.59 -25.60 65.23
CA THR A 4 -2.79 -24.81 64.31
C THR A 4 -3.57 -24.63 62.99
N ILE A 5 -3.82 -23.40 62.58
CA ILE A 5 -4.40 -23.03 61.29
C ILE A 5 -3.27 -23.01 60.26
N PHE A 6 -3.30 -23.84 59.25
CA PHE A 6 -2.41 -23.78 58.08
C PHE A 6 -2.96 -22.76 57.09
N ASP A 7 -2.14 -21.75 56.88
CA ASP A 7 -2.35 -20.71 55.85
C ASP A 7 -1.83 -21.24 54.52
N ALA A 8 -2.68 -21.28 53.47
CA ALA A 8 -2.32 -21.72 52.12
C ALA A 8 -1.86 -20.51 51.30
N PRO A 9 -0.75 -20.62 50.53
CA PRO A 9 -0.31 -19.51 49.73
C PRO A 9 -1.19 -19.28 48.50
N HIS A 10 -1.67 -18.06 48.34
CA HIS A 10 -2.34 -17.56 47.14
C HIS A 10 -1.35 -17.60 45.96
N ASN A 11 -1.57 -18.54 45.06
CA ASN A 11 -0.89 -18.61 43.80
C ASN A 11 -1.52 -17.60 42.82
N SER A 12 -0.91 -16.42 42.72
CA SER A 12 -1.25 -15.43 41.70
C SER A 12 -0.73 -15.93 40.36
N SER A 13 -1.60 -16.60 39.59
CA SER A 13 -1.31 -16.93 38.20
C SER A 13 -1.21 -15.63 37.38
N SER A 14 0.03 -15.23 37.10
CA SER A 14 0.33 -14.21 36.09
C SER A 14 -0.19 -14.69 34.74
N ILE A 15 -1.18 -13.95 34.20
CA ILE A 15 -1.65 -14.10 32.83
C ILE A 15 -0.46 -13.87 31.91
N PRO A 16 -0.09 -14.77 31.00
CA PRO A 16 1.02 -14.54 30.10
C PRO A 16 0.70 -13.33 29.21
N THR A 17 1.59 -12.36 29.27
CA THR A 17 1.61 -11.20 28.38
C THR A 17 1.48 -11.71 26.94
N ARG A 18 0.43 -11.20 26.27
CA ARG A 18 0.13 -11.42 24.85
C ARG A 18 1.43 -11.36 24.05
N ALA A 19 1.88 -12.50 23.52
CA ALA A 19 3.02 -12.59 22.63
C ALA A 19 2.82 -11.53 21.53
N ALA A 20 3.82 -10.66 21.36
CA ALA A 20 3.82 -9.73 20.25
C ALA A 20 3.69 -10.57 18.98
N ALA A 21 2.59 -10.42 18.28
CA ALA A 21 2.40 -11.06 16.99
C ALA A 21 3.57 -10.59 16.12
N MET A 22 4.39 -11.51 15.64
CA MET A 22 5.45 -11.19 14.68
C MET A 22 4.74 -10.58 13.48
N THR A 23 4.96 -9.28 13.27
CA THR A 23 4.43 -8.58 12.11
C THR A 23 5.14 -9.15 10.88
N TYR A 24 4.35 -9.68 9.94
CA TYR A 24 4.88 -10.13 8.66
C TYR A 24 5.50 -8.93 7.92
N SER A 25 6.68 -9.14 7.33
CA SER A 25 7.33 -8.16 6.48
C SER A 25 7.77 -8.87 5.19
N SER A 26 7.33 -8.35 4.06
CA SER A 26 7.68 -8.85 2.74
C SER A 26 9.10 -8.43 2.34
N ASN A 27 9.76 -9.28 1.52
CA ASN A 27 11.01 -8.94 0.86
C ASN A 27 10.80 -7.98 -0.33
N ALA A 28 9.57 -7.84 -0.81
CA ALA A 28 9.25 -6.92 -1.90
C ALA A 28 9.28 -5.45 -1.43
N THR A 29 9.80 -4.56 -2.27
CA THR A 29 9.70 -3.12 -2.06
C THR A 29 8.27 -2.64 -2.34
N GLY A 30 7.69 -1.89 -1.41
CA GLY A 30 6.43 -1.19 -1.65
C GLY A 30 6.63 -0.01 -2.59
N ILE A 31 5.77 0.13 -3.59
CA ILE A 31 5.69 1.33 -4.43
C ILE A 31 4.32 1.97 -4.22
N LEU A 32 4.32 3.22 -3.74
CA LEU A 32 3.11 4.01 -3.60
C LEU A 32 3.05 5.07 -4.70
N LEU A 33 2.09 4.92 -5.62
CA LEU A 33 1.89 5.88 -6.70
C LEU A 33 1.05 7.06 -6.21
N ALA A 34 1.68 8.23 -6.07
CA ALA A 34 1.09 9.45 -5.52
C ALA A 34 1.24 10.67 -6.46
N ALA A 35 1.41 10.44 -7.77
CA ALA A 35 1.70 11.48 -8.75
C ALA A 35 0.48 11.94 -9.57
N GLY A 36 -0.73 11.45 -9.29
CA GLY A 36 -1.96 11.82 -10.01
C GLY A 36 -2.33 13.30 -9.87
N PHE A 37 -2.91 13.89 -10.92
CA PHE A 37 -3.32 15.30 -10.93
C PHE A 37 -4.60 15.58 -10.12
N GLY A 38 -5.45 14.58 -9.92
CA GLY A 38 -6.70 14.74 -9.16
C GLY A 38 -7.71 15.71 -9.77
N THR A 39 -7.71 15.89 -11.10
CA THR A 39 -8.54 16.89 -11.80
C THR A 39 -10.04 16.68 -11.64
N ARG A 40 -10.49 15.45 -11.38
CA ARG A 40 -11.89 15.15 -11.03
C ARG A 40 -12.27 15.60 -9.63
N PHE A 41 -11.32 15.54 -8.69
CA PHE A 41 -11.50 15.97 -7.31
C PHE A 41 -11.60 17.50 -7.19
N ASP A 42 -10.68 18.20 -7.81
CA ASP A 42 -10.69 19.66 -7.92
C ASP A 42 -10.19 20.12 -9.31
N PRO A 43 -11.12 20.48 -10.22
CA PRO A 43 -10.76 21.00 -11.54
C PRO A 43 -9.91 22.27 -11.51
N SER A 44 -9.96 23.03 -10.40
CA SER A 44 -9.15 24.24 -10.24
C SER A 44 -7.68 23.96 -9.91
N GLY A 45 -7.36 22.71 -9.51
CA GLY A 45 -6.03 22.27 -9.11
C GLY A 45 -5.52 22.86 -7.78
N ARG A 46 -6.37 23.57 -7.03
CA ARG A 46 -5.98 24.18 -5.73
C ARG A 46 -5.93 23.17 -4.58
N HIS A 47 -6.70 22.09 -4.67
CA HIS A 47 -6.79 21.05 -3.65
C HIS A 47 -6.28 19.72 -4.22
N ASN A 48 -5.27 19.18 -3.56
CA ASN A 48 -4.78 17.84 -3.90
C ASN A 48 -5.63 16.78 -3.17
N LYS A 49 -6.28 15.86 -3.91
CA LYS A 49 -7.12 14.81 -3.34
C LYS A 49 -6.38 13.94 -2.32
N LEU A 50 -5.08 13.73 -2.52
CA LEU A 50 -4.25 12.90 -1.65
C LEU A 50 -3.98 13.55 -0.29
N LEU A 51 -4.06 14.89 -0.22
CA LEU A 51 -3.96 15.66 1.02
C LEU A 51 -5.33 15.94 1.67
N ALA A 52 -6.43 15.56 1.01
CA ALA A 52 -7.75 15.64 1.62
C ALA A 52 -7.82 14.71 2.84
N THR A 53 -8.63 15.09 3.84
CA THR A 53 -8.74 14.36 5.10
C THR A 53 -9.94 13.42 5.11
N LEU A 54 -9.72 12.22 5.59
CA LEU A 54 -10.74 11.26 5.95
C LEU A 54 -11.57 11.76 7.16
N PRO A 55 -12.71 11.15 7.51
CA PRO A 55 -13.55 11.58 8.65
C PRO A 55 -12.81 11.64 9.99
N ASP A 56 -11.76 10.86 10.18
CA ASP A 56 -10.91 10.85 11.37
C ASP A 56 -9.81 11.94 11.37
N GLY A 57 -9.74 12.77 10.33
CA GLY A 57 -8.73 13.80 10.15
C GLY A 57 -7.43 13.34 9.51
N THR A 58 -7.29 12.05 9.20
CA THR A 58 -6.08 11.49 8.57
C THR A 58 -6.03 11.84 7.08
N PRO A 59 -4.91 12.31 6.52
CA PRO A 59 -4.78 12.50 5.08
C PRO A 59 -4.93 11.18 4.30
N VAL A 60 -5.61 11.21 3.16
CA VAL A 60 -5.85 10.04 2.29
C VAL A 60 -4.55 9.29 2.01
N VAL A 61 -3.52 10.00 1.55
CA VAL A 61 -2.23 9.37 1.19
C VAL A 61 -1.50 8.81 2.40
N PHE A 62 -1.60 9.46 3.56
CA PHE A 62 -0.98 8.98 4.79
C PHE A 62 -1.54 7.62 5.17
N GLN A 63 -2.87 7.46 5.12
CA GLN A 63 -3.51 6.19 5.42
C GLN A 63 -3.11 5.10 4.43
N SER A 64 -3.08 5.39 3.12
CA SER A 64 -2.63 4.45 2.08
C SER A 64 -1.18 4.03 2.30
N ALA A 65 -0.29 4.99 2.62
CA ALA A 65 1.12 4.74 2.92
C ALA A 65 1.28 3.82 4.13
N ARG A 66 0.56 4.10 5.23
CA ARG A 66 0.61 3.30 6.47
C ARG A 66 0.16 1.85 6.27
N ARG A 67 -0.82 1.62 5.39
CA ARG A 67 -1.28 0.27 5.02
C ARG A 67 -0.17 -0.51 4.30
N LEU A 68 0.50 0.11 3.34
CA LEU A 68 1.59 -0.52 2.60
C LEU A 68 2.83 -0.76 3.50
N LEU A 69 3.19 0.20 4.35
CA LEU A 69 4.28 0.10 5.32
C LEU A 69 4.06 -0.99 6.40
N ALA A 70 2.81 -1.41 6.61
CA ALA A 70 2.52 -2.49 7.55
C ALA A 70 3.04 -3.86 7.07
N VAL A 71 3.32 -4.02 5.76
CA VAL A 71 3.74 -5.29 5.15
C VAL A 71 5.05 -5.21 4.36
N ALA A 72 5.46 -4.04 3.87
CA ALA A 72 6.72 -3.83 3.16
C ALA A 72 7.73 -3.14 4.09
N ALA A 73 8.96 -3.68 4.15
CA ALA A 73 10.03 -3.10 4.98
C ALA A 73 10.49 -1.72 4.47
N GLU A 74 10.38 -1.50 3.17
CA GLU A 74 10.69 -0.24 2.49
C GLU A 74 9.55 0.14 1.55
N VAL A 75 9.17 1.43 1.56
CA VAL A 75 8.17 1.98 0.64
C VAL A 75 8.74 3.20 -0.06
N ILE A 76 8.78 3.13 -1.38
CA ILE A 76 9.09 4.27 -2.25
C ILE A 76 7.79 4.94 -2.67
N ALA A 77 7.66 6.23 -2.37
CA ALA A 77 6.53 7.03 -2.83
C ALA A 77 6.96 7.96 -3.97
N VAL A 78 6.28 7.88 -5.11
CA VAL A 78 6.59 8.70 -6.28
C VAL A 78 5.67 9.91 -6.32
N VAL A 79 6.26 11.09 -6.31
CA VAL A 79 5.57 12.38 -6.41
C VAL A 79 6.11 13.20 -7.58
N ARG A 80 5.31 14.16 -8.05
CA ARG A 80 5.74 15.12 -9.08
C ARG A 80 6.57 16.25 -8.44
N PRO A 81 7.47 16.89 -9.20
CA PRO A 81 8.07 18.16 -8.79
C PRO A 81 6.98 19.18 -8.40
N GLY A 82 7.23 19.99 -7.38
CA GLY A 82 6.26 20.97 -6.87
C GLY A 82 5.22 20.39 -5.89
N ALA A 83 5.33 19.11 -5.52
CA ALA A 83 4.42 18.45 -4.57
C ALA A 83 5.04 18.32 -3.16
N GLU A 84 5.76 19.36 -2.68
CA GLU A 84 6.52 19.32 -1.41
C GLU A 84 5.62 18.98 -0.22
N LYS A 85 4.43 19.58 -0.11
CA LYS A 85 3.49 19.26 0.98
C LYS A 85 3.06 17.80 0.99
N LEU A 86 2.93 17.19 -0.19
CA LEU A 86 2.59 15.78 -0.30
C LEU A 86 3.79 14.91 0.11
N ALA A 87 4.99 15.33 -0.28
CA ALA A 87 6.23 14.66 0.11
C ALA A 87 6.44 14.72 1.63
N ASP A 88 6.15 15.85 2.28
CA ASP A 88 6.24 15.99 3.74
C ASP A 88 5.32 14.99 4.45
N VAL A 89 4.07 14.86 4.03
CA VAL A 89 3.10 13.91 4.60
C VAL A 89 3.55 12.45 4.39
N LEU A 90 4.12 12.15 3.23
CA LEU A 90 4.63 10.81 2.92
C LEU A 90 5.89 10.46 3.72
N ASN A 91 6.80 11.42 3.90
CA ASN A 91 7.97 11.27 4.78
C ASN A 91 7.54 11.07 6.24
N GLU A 92 6.56 11.82 6.73
CA GLU A 92 5.97 11.63 8.06
C GLU A 92 5.35 10.25 8.24
N ALA A 93 4.72 9.71 7.17
CA ALA A 93 4.20 8.34 7.19
C ALA A 93 5.30 7.27 7.27
N GLY A 94 6.54 7.60 6.86
CA GLY A 94 7.70 6.70 6.86
C GLY A 94 8.11 6.21 5.47
N CYS A 95 7.63 6.82 4.38
CA CYS A 95 8.03 6.49 3.03
C CYS A 95 9.34 7.19 2.64
N ASN A 96 10.12 6.55 1.76
CA ASN A 96 11.18 7.20 1.00
C ASN A 96 10.56 7.89 -0.22
N VAL A 97 10.61 9.22 -0.27
CA VAL A 97 9.97 9.98 -1.35
C VAL A 97 10.94 10.26 -2.48
N ILE A 98 10.53 9.98 -3.71
CA ILE A 98 11.26 10.38 -4.92
C ILE A 98 10.42 11.37 -5.74
N PHE A 99 11.04 12.49 -6.09
CA PHE A 99 10.49 13.44 -7.04
C PHE A 99 10.87 13.00 -8.46
N SER A 100 9.87 12.76 -9.31
CA SER A 100 10.09 12.33 -10.68
C SER A 100 9.36 13.24 -11.66
N ILE A 101 10.13 13.89 -12.55
CA ILE A 101 9.56 14.64 -13.67
C ILE A 101 8.84 13.70 -14.65
N ASP A 102 9.31 12.45 -14.76
CA ASP A 102 8.69 11.43 -15.59
C ASP A 102 7.23 11.14 -15.16
N ALA A 103 6.93 11.30 -13.88
CA ALA A 103 5.58 11.11 -13.35
C ALA A 103 4.53 12.09 -13.92
N GLU A 104 4.94 13.18 -14.55
CA GLU A 104 4.06 14.08 -15.27
C GLU A 104 3.52 13.46 -16.57
N ARG A 105 4.21 12.45 -17.12
CA ARG A 105 3.75 11.71 -18.30
C ARG A 105 2.70 10.65 -17.98
N GLY A 106 2.45 10.39 -16.70
CA GLY A 106 1.40 9.51 -16.24
C GLY A 106 1.84 8.38 -15.30
N MET A 107 0.89 7.51 -14.98
CA MET A 107 1.06 6.46 -13.96
C MET A 107 2.14 5.43 -14.37
N GLY A 108 2.23 5.08 -15.64
CA GLY A 108 3.25 4.14 -16.14
C GLY A 108 4.65 4.69 -15.97
N ALA A 109 4.87 5.96 -16.33
CA ALA A 109 6.16 6.62 -16.17
C ALA A 109 6.55 6.78 -14.69
N ALA A 110 5.59 7.06 -13.80
CA ALA A 110 5.81 7.12 -12.36
C ALA A 110 6.24 5.75 -11.81
N LEU A 111 5.55 4.67 -12.19
CA LEU A 111 5.89 3.30 -11.80
C LEU A 111 7.29 2.91 -12.30
N ALA A 112 7.59 3.20 -13.56
CA ALA A 112 8.90 2.94 -14.14
C ALA A 112 10.03 3.67 -13.39
N ALA A 113 9.81 4.91 -12.97
CA ALA A 113 10.77 5.67 -12.17
C ALA A 113 11.05 5.00 -10.82
N ALA A 114 10.00 4.52 -10.11
CA ALA A 114 10.16 3.80 -8.86
C ALA A 114 10.94 2.48 -9.03
N VAL A 115 10.59 1.69 -10.04
CA VAL A 115 11.27 0.42 -10.33
C VAL A 115 12.74 0.63 -10.67
N ARG A 116 13.09 1.68 -11.43
CA ARG A 116 14.50 2.03 -11.73
C ARG A 116 15.26 2.47 -10.47
N ALA A 117 14.58 3.16 -9.54
CA ALA A 117 15.18 3.60 -8.27
C ALA A 117 15.41 2.45 -7.27
N THR A 118 14.73 1.32 -7.46
CA THR A 118 14.77 0.13 -6.57
C THR A 118 15.30 -1.10 -7.30
N SER A 119 16.40 -0.95 -7.99
CA SER A 119 16.99 -1.99 -8.86
C SER A 119 17.41 -3.28 -8.13
N GLU A 120 17.66 -3.22 -6.84
CA GLU A 120 18.08 -4.35 -6.01
C GLU A 120 16.90 -5.08 -5.35
N SER A 121 15.65 -4.68 -5.64
CA SER A 121 14.47 -5.31 -5.06
C SER A 121 14.20 -6.69 -5.69
N ASP A 122 13.78 -7.66 -4.88
CA ASP A 122 13.35 -8.99 -5.31
C ASP A 122 11.95 -8.98 -5.97
N GLY A 123 11.23 -7.89 -5.83
CA GLY A 123 9.88 -7.68 -6.39
C GLY A 123 9.25 -6.41 -5.85
N TRP A 124 8.08 -6.08 -6.34
CA TRP A 124 7.37 -4.85 -6.01
C TRP A 124 5.92 -5.09 -5.63
N LEU A 125 5.47 -4.47 -4.54
CA LEU A 125 4.08 -4.39 -4.14
C LEU A 125 3.56 -2.99 -4.48
N VAL A 126 2.81 -2.88 -5.58
CA VAL A 126 2.37 -1.60 -6.14
C VAL A 126 0.99 -1.23 -5.62
N ALA A 127 0.90 -0.10 -4.92
CA ALA A 127 -0.32 0.45 -4.36
C ALA A 127 -0.58 1.88 -4.87
N LEU A 128 -1.84 2.31 -4.78
CA LEU A 128 -2.27 3.65 -5.16
C LEU A 128 -2.46 4.52 -3.91
N GLY A 129 -2.02 5.78 -3.99
CA GLY A 129 -2.10 6.73 -2.87
C GLY A 129 -3.51 7.18 -2.53
N ASP A 130 -4.48 6.94 -3.40
CA ASP A 130 -5.88 7.31 -3.27
C ASP A 130 -6.81 6.16 -2.82
N MET A 131 -6.25 5.03 -2.37
CA MET A 131 -7.01 3.87 -1.89
C MET A 131 -6.78 3.61 -0.39
N PRO A 132 -7.26 4.49 0.52
CA PRO A 132 -6.94 4.46 1.94
C PRO A 132 -7.64 3.35 2.73
N TRP A 133 -8.69 2.74 2.18
CA TRP A 133 -9.56 1.80 2.90
C TRP A 133 -9.19 0.34 2.76
N ILE A 134 -8.27 -0.02 1.84
CA ILE A 134 -7.81 -1.41 1.66
C ILE A 134 -7.31 -1.95 3.00
N GLU A 135 -7.77 -3.12 3.38
CA GLU A 135 -7.42 -3.74 4.66
C GLU A 135 -5.96 -4.22 4.69
N ALA A 136 -5.33 -4.19 5.88
CA ALA A 136 -3.97 -4.68 6.06
C ALA A 136 -3.84 -6.16 5.67
N ALA A 137 -4.88 -6.97 5.96
CA ALA A 137 -4.92 -8.38 5.61
C ALA A 137 -4.85 -8.62 4.09
N THR A 138 -5.44 -7.74 3.29
CA THR A 138 -5.35 -7.78 1.82
C THR A 138 -3.92 -7.56 1.33
N TYR A 139 -3.23 -6.54 1.86
CA TYR A 139 -1.83 -6.29 1.56
C TYR A 139 -0.95 -7.49 1.93
N GLU A 140 -1.17 -8.06 3.12
CA GLU A 140 -0.43 -9.22 3.60
C GLU A 140 -0.66 -10.45 2.71
N ALA A 141 -1.89 -10.72 2.30
CA ALA A 141 -2.22 -11.86 1.46
C ALA A 141 -1.53 -11.79 0.08
N VAL A 142 -1.54 -10.60 -0.55
CA VAL A 142 -0.86 -10.37 -1.84
C VAL A 142 0.66 -10.50 -1.68
N ALA A 143 1.23 -9.90 -0.64
CA ALA A 143 2.66 -9.94 -0.36
C ALA A 143 3.15 -11.37 -0.09
N ARG A 144 2.42 -12.17 0.70
CA ARG A 144 2.74 -13.59 0.96
C ARG A 144 2.74 -14.43 -0.31
N ALA A 145 1.78 -14.21 -1.21
CA ALA A 145 1.75 -14.94 -2.47
C ALA A 145 2.95 -14.56 -3.37
N LEU A 146 3.34 -13.28 -3.36
CA LEU A 146 4.53 -12.80 -4.08
C LEU A 146 5.81 -13.42 -3.50
N ASP A 147 6.00 -13.40 -2.18
CA ASP A 147 7.16 -13.98 -1.49
C ASP A 147 7.21 -15.51 -1.62
N ALA A 148 6.06 -16.16 -1.84
CA ALA A 148 5.98 -17.58 -2.16
C ALA A 148 6.40 -17.90 -3.62
N GLY A 149 6.78 -16.90 -4.41
CA GLY A 149 7.31 -17.06 -5.77
C GLY A 149 6.30 -16.86 -6.89
N ALA A 150 5.09 -16.38 -6.59
CA ALA A 150 4.16 -15.99 -7.64
C ALA A 150 4.71 -14.76 -8.39
N GLY A 151 4.96 -14.90 -9.70
CA GLY A 151 5.59 -13.83 -10.50
C GLY A 151 4.73 -12.58 -10.67
N LEU A 152 3.40 -12.72 -10.65
CA LEU A 152 2.41 -11.65 -10.74
C LEU A 152 1.23 -12.02 -9.85
N VAL A 153 0.81 -11.11 -8.96
CA VAL A 153 -0.25 -11.36 -7.97
C VAL A 153 -1.23 -10.21 -7.95
N ALA A 154 -2.53 -10.50 -7.88
CA ALA A 154 -3.52 -9.47 -7.68
C ALA A 154 -4.68 -9.96 -6.78
N PRO A 155 -5.25 -9.09 -5.93
CA PRO A 155 -6.47 -9.38 -5.20
C PRO A 155 -7.67 -9.29 -6.14
N PHE A 156 -8.64 -10.20 -5.92
CA PHE A 156 -9.91 -10.19 -6.62
C PHE A 156 -11.05 -10.14 -5.62
N TYR A 157 -11.98 -9.24 -5.83
CA TYR A 157 -13.24 -9.15 -5.11
C TYR A 157 -14.38 -9.39 -6.10
N GLN A 158 -15.17 -10.43 -5.87
CA GLN A 158 -16.29 -10.82 -6.73
C GLN A 158 -15.94 -10.88 -8.24
N GLY A 159 -14.78 -11.49 -8.55
CA GLY A 159 -14.30 -11.65 -9.92
C GLY A 159 -13.69 -10.39 -10.54
N THR A 160 -13.63 -9.27 -9.82
CA THR A 160 -13.02 -8.03 -10.30
C THR A 160 -11.65 -7.83 -9.65
N ARG A 161 -10.63 -7.56 -10.48
CA ARG A 161 -9.27 -7.33 -10.03
C ARG A 161 -9.14 -5.96 -9.35
N GLY A 162 -8.53 -5.95 -8.17
CA GLY A 162 -8.24 -4.74 -7.39
C GLY A 162 -6.75 -4.43 -7.21
N HIS A 163 -6.45 -3.69 -6.15
CA HIS A 163 -5.13 -3.32 -5.66
C HIS A 163 -4.93 -3.82 -4.21
N PRO A 164 -3.64 -3.96 -3.75
CA PRO A 164 -2.37 -3.73 -4.45
C PRO A 164 -2.07 -4.85 -5.46
N VAL A 165 -1.11 -4.59 -6.37
CA VAL A 165 -0.63 -5.61 -7.32
C VAL A 165 0.83 -5.94 -7.02
N GLY A 166 1.14 -7.24 -6.88
CA GLY A 166 2.49 -7.75 -6.68
C GLY A 166 3.16 -8.14 -8.00
N PHE A 167 4.38 -7.69 -8.21
CA PHE A 167 5.22 -8.01 -9.37
C PHE A 167 6.55 -8.59 -8.90
N GLY A 168 6.87 -9.81 -9.30
CA GLY A 168 8.19 -10.40 -9.09
C GLY A 168 9.25 -9.82 -10.03
N MET A 169 10.52 -10.09 -9.74
CA MET A 169 11.68 -9.57 -10.46
C MET A 169 11.64 -9.84 -11.99
N ALA A 170 11.01 -10.94 -12.42
CA ALA A 170 10.86 -11.26 -13.84
C ALA A 170 10.14 -10.16 -14.65
N HIS A 171 9.37 -9.30 -14.01
CA HIS A 171 8.67 -8.18 -14.66
C HIS A 171 9.46 -6.87 -14.67
N ARG A 172 10.67 -6.84 -14.10
CA ARG A 172 11.48 -5.62 -13.94
C ARG A 172 11.66 -4.84 -15.21
N GLU A 173 12.13 -5.49 -16.28
CA GLU A 173 12.38 -4.81 -17.56
C GLU A 173 11.10 -4.23 -18.15
N ALA A 174 10.02 -5.00 -18.12
CA ALA A 174 8.72 -4.55 -18.62
C ALA A 174 8.17 -3.37 -17.80
N LEU A 175 8.31 -3.40 -16.46
CA LEU A 175 7.92 -2.30 -15.57
C LEU A 175 8.79 -1.06 -15.78
N ALA A 176 10.11 -1.22 -15.89
CA ALA A 176 11.07 -0.10 -16.10
C ALA A 176 10.90 0.58 -17.47
N ALA A 177 10.30 -0.10 -18.44
CA ALA A 177 10.01 0.40 -19.79
C ALA A 177 8.62 1.06 -19.91
N LEU A 178 7.82 1.07 -18.85
CA LEU A 178 6.49 1.69 -18.88
C LEU A 178 6.58 3.20 -19.10
N ASP A 179 5.56 3.74 -19.81
CA ASP A 179 5.40 5.17 -20.04
C ASP A 179 3.90 5.53 -20.12
N GLY A 180 3.58 6.82 -20.06
CA GLY A 180 2.21 7.33 -20.17
C GLY A 180 1.28 6.88 -19.05
N ASP A 181 -0.03 6.97 -19.29
CA ASP A 181 -1.08 6.79 -18.28
C ASP A 181 -1.55 5.32 -18.10
N ALA A 182 -1.18 4.42 -19.01
CA ALA A 182 -1.71 3.05 -18.99
C ALA A 182 -1.29 2.23 -17.75
N GLY A 183 -0.28 2.68 -17.02
CA GLY A 183 0.27 1.94 -15.89
C GLY A 183 0.72 0.54 -16.32
N ALA A 184 0.60 -0.43 -15.42
CA ALA A 184 0.95 -1.83 -15.70
C ALA A 184 -0.18 -2.64 -16.39
N ARG A 185 -1.24 -1.99 -16.90
CA ARG A 185 -2.38 -2.70 -17.53
C ARG A 185 -1.95 -3.60 -18.68
N GLY A 186 -0.97 -3.17 -19.49
CA GLY A 186 -0.43 -3.98 -20.59
C GLY A 186 0.20 -5.29 -20.10
N ILE A 187 0.97 -5.25 -19.02
CA ILE A 187 1.57 -6.44 -18.40
C ILE A 187 0.46 -7.37 -17.88
N LEU A 188 -0.52 -6.81 -17.17
CA LEU A 188 -1.65 -7.55 -16.60
C LEU A 188 -2.60 -8.13 -17.64
N SER A 189 -2.62 -7.60 -18.87
CA SER A 189 -3.43 -8.15 -19.97
C SER A 189 -2.76 -9.32 -20.69
N THR A 190 -1.42 -9.37 -20.65
CA THR A 190 -0.62 -10.40 -21.33
C THR A 190 -0.19 -11.54 -20.41
N HIS A 191 -0.20 -11.32 -19.09
CA HIS A 191 0.19 -12.29 -18.08
C HIS A 191 -0.93 -12.43 -17.06
N ALA A 192 -1.51 -13.62 -16.94
CA ALA A 192 -2.53 -13.87 -15.93
C ALA A 192 -1.91 -13.82 -14.53
N PRO A 193 -2.42 -12.99 -13.61
CA PRO A 193 -1.93 -12.96 -12.24
C PRO A 193 -2.35 -14.21 -11.46
N PHE A 194 -1.55 -14.56 -10.45
CA PHE A 194 -2.02 -15.41 -9.38
C PHE A 194 -3.13 -14.66 -8.63
N ILE A 195 -4.31 -15.27 -8.58
CA ILE A 195 -5.52 -14.67 -8.01
C ILE A 195 -5.52 -14.91 -6.50
N VAL A 196 -5.64 -13.84 -5.72
CA VAL A 196 -5.93 -13.90 -4.30
C VAL A 196 -7.38 -13.45 -4.10
N GLU A 197 -8.28 -14.41 -3.87
CA GLU A 197 -9.69 -14.08 -3.57
C GLU A 197 -9.79 -13.40 -2.20
N ILE A 198 -10.40 -12.23 -2.17
CA ILE A 198 -10.47 -11.35 -0.99
C ILE A 198 -11.93 -10.93 -0.75
N ASP A 199 -12.33 -10.93 0.50
CA ASP A 199 -13.63 -10.35 0.94
C ASP A 199 -13.43 -8.91 1.45
N ASP A 200 -12.77 -8.08 0.64
CA ASP A 200 -12.51 -6.67 0.89
C ASP A 200 -12.94 -5.84 -0.34
N PRO A 201 -14.12 -5.21 -0.34
CA PRO A 201 -14.58 -4.40 -1.46
C PRO A 201 -13.70 -3.17 -1.71
N ASN A 202 -12.91 -2.75 -0.72
CA ASN A 202 -12.08 -1.55 -0.81
C ASN A 202 -10.89 -1.73 -1.78
N VAL A 203 -10.58 -2.96 -2.22
CA VAL A 203 -9.59 -3.19 -3.29
C VAL A 203 -9.99 -2.56 -4.63
N LEU A 204 -11.26 -2.19 -4.78
CA LEU A 204 -11.83 -1.54 -5.96
C LEU A 204 -12.17 -0.06 -5.73
N ARG A 205 -11.95 0.46 -4.52
CA ARG A 205 -12.43 1.78 -4.12
C ARG A 205 -11.30 2.78 -3.98
N ASP A 206 -11.36 3.84 -4.76
CA ASP A 206 -10.46 5.00 -4.71
C ASP A 206 -11.22 6.30 -4.36
N VAL A 207 -10.47 7.34 -4.00
CA VAL A 207 -10.98 8.69 -3.81
C VAL A 207 -10.87 9.43 -5.14
N ASP A 208 -11.99 9.65 -5.83
CA ASP A 208 -12.02 10.38 -7.09
C ASP A 208 -12.67 11.76 -6.99
N VAL A 209 -13.68 11.88 -6.15
CA VAL A 209 -14.44 13.11 -5.90
C VAL A 209 -14.59 13.38 -4.40
N PRO A 210 -14.86 14.62 -3.95
CA PRO A 210 -14.98 14.95 -2.53
C PRO A 210 -16.04 14.13 -1.76
N SER A 211 -17.11 13.70 -2.43
CA SER A 211 -18.15 12.86 -1.82
C SER A 211 -17.66 11.47 -1.40
N ASP A 212 -16.57 10.97 -1.98
CA ASP A 212 -16.03 9.65 -1.66
C ASP A 212 -15.43 9.61 -0.25
N LEU A 213 -14.99 10.78 0.27
CA LEU A 213 -14.40 10.90 1.61
C LEU A 213 -15.38 10.58 2.75
N GLY A 214 -16.67 10.82 2.56
CA GLY A 214 -17.72 10.64 3.58
C GLY A 214 -18.41 9.28 3.55
N GLN A 215 -18.05 8.39 2.65
CA GLN A 215 -18.64 7.05 2.54
C GLN A 215 -17.82 6.06 3.38
N VAL A 216 -18.27 5.82 4.61
CA VAL A 216 -17.76 4.75 5.50
C VAL A 216 -18.79 3.65 5.58
#